data_1306296bc4b4459b1aea657e41a845ef
#
_entry.id   1306296bc4b4459b1aea657e41a845ef
#
_cell.length_a   1.000
_cell.length_b   1.000
_cell.length_c   1.000
_cell.angle_alpha   90.00
_cell.angle_beta   90.00
_cell.angle_gamma   90.00
#
_symmetry.space_group_name_H-M   'P 1'
#
loop_
_entity.id
_entity.type
_entity.pdbx_description
1 polymer ?
#
loop_
_entity_poly.entity_id
_entity_poly.type
_entity_poly.pdbx_seq_one_letter_code
_entity_poly.pdbx_strand_id
1 'polypeptide(L)'
;MIRILLIILFTNTTYVFSQNNVTEINTITNFKKSNPKKASTLSAILPGLGQIYNKQYWKVPVIYGGYLVIGHYIKFNNGMYNEFKNALILEIDGIESTINPFPNFSKSSLERNMDFWRRNRDLLIIFTGVYYLLNIVDAHVFAHLNEFNLNENLTMKINPYLDKIQIKNIVGISFKFNF
;
A
#
# COMPACT_ATOMS: atom_id res chain seq x y z
N MET A 1 -5.21 21.88 16.80
CA MET A 1 -4.88 22.29 15.41
C MET A 1 -4.90 21.11 14.43
N ILE A 2 -4.29 19.97 14.70
CA ILE A 2 -4.25 18.79 13.80
C ILE A 2 -5.65 18.22 13.46
N ARG A 3 -6.59 18.23 14.42
CA ARG A 3 -7.98 17.75 14.20
C ARG A 3 -8.77 18.61 13.19
N ILE A 4 -8.50 19.92 13.14
CA ILE A 4 -9.15 20.85 12.22
C ILE A 4 -8.57 20.66 10.80
N LEU A 5 -7.28 20.37 10.67
CA LEU A 5 -6.62 20.11 9.39
C LEU A 5 -7.12 18.83 8.72
N LEU A 6 -7.41 17.79 9.50
CA LEU A 6 -8.01 16.53 9.00
C LEU A 6 -9.45 16.72 8.51
N ILE A 7 -10.24 17.59 9.15
CA ILE A 7 -11.61 17.90 8.72
C ILE A 7 -11.60 18.68 7.40
N ILE A 8 -10.66 19.61 7.20
CA ILE A 8 -10.52 20.39 5.97
C ILE A 8 -10.08 19.49 4.80
N LEU A 9 -9.29 18.45 5.04
CA LEU A 9 -8.89 17.49 4.00
C LEU A 9 -10.08 16.61 3.54
N PHE A 10 -11.04 16.33 4.42
CA PHE A 10 -12.22 15.50 4.10
C PHE A 10 -13.34 16.27 3.41
N THR A 11 -13.42 17.61 3.56
CA THR A 11 -14.49 18.42 2.99
C THR A 11 -14.27 18.79 1.52
N ASN A 12 -13.07 18.60 0.96
CA ASN A 12 -12.77 18.93 -0.43
C ASN A 12 -13.11 17.85 -1.46
N THR A 13 -13.68 16.72 -1.05
CA THR A 13 -13.98 15.59 -1.97
C THR A 13 -15.39 15.61 -2.57
N THR A 14 -16.23 16.62 -2.30
CA THR A 14 -17.65 16.61 -2.70
C THR A 14 -18.02 17.47 -3.89
N TYR A 15 -17.11 18.16 -4.58
CA TYR A 15 -17.46 19.09 -5.65
C TYR A 15 -17.14 18.65 -7.08
N VAL A 16 -17.04 17.34 -7.37
CA VAL A 16 -16.77 16.87 -8.74
C VAL A 16 -17.85 15.91 -9.22
N PHE A 17 -19.13 16.27 -9.07
CA PHE A 17 -20.20 15.55 -9.77
C PHE A 17 -21.32 16.50 -10.18
N SER A 18 -21.13 17.20 -11.30
CA SER A 18 -22.24 17.61 -12.17
C SER A 18 -21.73 18.32 -13.40
N GLN A 19 -21.44 17.59 -14.47
CA GLN A 19 -21.65 18.05 -15.84
C GLN A 19 -21.68 16.83 -16.76
N ASN A 20 -22.89 16.27 -16.95
CA ASN A 20 -23.16 15.31 -18.01
C ASN A 20 -23.35 16.08 -19.33
N ASN A 21 -22.30 16.34 -20.06
CA ASN A 21 -22.40 16.50 -21.50
C ASN A 21 -22.15 15.12 -22.09
N VAL A 22 -23.22 14.46 -22.49
CA VAL A 22 -23.17 13.25 -23.34
C VAL A 22 -22.67 13.70 -24.72
N THR A 23 -21.39 13.92 -24.81
CA THR A 23 -20.67 13.89 -26.09
C THR A 23 -20.27 12.44 -26.27
N GLU A 24 -20.74 11.78 -27.32
CA GLU A 24 -20.19 10.49 -27.75
C GLU A 24 -18.70 10.67 -28.01
N ILE A 25 -17.91 10.49 -26.99
CA ILE A 25 -16.47 10.40 -27.14
C ILE A 25 -16.20 8.97 -27.60
N ASN A 26 -16.12 8.79 -28.91
CA ASN A 26 -15.37 7.69 -29.51
C ASN A 26 -13.89 7.84 -29.11
N THR A 27 -13.62 7.79 -27.83
CA THR A 27 -12.26 7.64 -27.34
C THR A 27 -11.91 6.17 -27.52
N ILE A 28 -11.37 5.86 -28.71
CA ILE A 28 -10.48 4.70 -28.86
C ILE A 28 -9.37 4.97 -27.87
N THR A 29 -9.58 4.58 -26.62
CA THR A 29 -8.52 4.56 -25.63
C THR A 29 -7.54 3.51 -26.13
N ASN A 30 -6.52 3.95 -26.85
CA ASN A 30 -5.31 3.15 -27.08
C ASN A 30 -4.77 2.79 -25.69
N PHE A 31 -5.24 1.67 -25.15
CA PHE A 31 -4.69 1.07 -23.95
C PHE A 31 -3.24 0.70 -24.29
N LYS A 32 -2.34 1.60 -23.98
CA LYS A 32 -0.90 1.37 -24.18
C LYS A 32 -0.55 0.11 -23.41
N LYS A 33 -0.28 -0.97 -24.15
CA LYS A 33 0.14 -2.26 -23.63
C LYS A 33 1.22 -2.09 -22.57
N SER A 34 0.95 -2.52 -21.34
CA SER A 34 1.89 -2.42 -20.23
C SER A 34 3.00 -3.44 -20.44
N ASN A 35 4.26 -3.03 -20.42
CA ASN A 35 5.39 -3.97 -20.56
C ASN A 35 5.78 -4.52 -19.18
N PRO A 36 5.61 -5.84 -18.90
CA PRO A 36 5.88 -6.44 -17.60
C PRO A 36 7.33 -6.28 -17.13
N LYS A 37 8.31 -6.42 -18.03
CA LYS A 37 9.73 -6.22 -17.72
C LYS A 37 10.00 -4.79 -17.29
N LYS A 38 9.38 -3.80 -17.95
CA LYS A 38 9.55 -2.39 -17.61
C LYS A 38 8.89 -2.06 -16.27
N ALA A 39 7.72 -2.61 -15.99
CA ALA A 39 7.03 -2.43 -14.71
C ALA A 39 7.86 -2.97 -13.53
N SER A 40 8.39 -4.19 -13.67
CA SER A 40 9.23 -4.80 -12.62
C SER A 40 10.55 -4.05 -12.42
N THR A 41 11.22 -3.63 -13.51
CA THR A 41 12.46 -2.84 -13.40
C THR A 41 12.24 -1.50 -12.70
N LEU A 42 11.13 -0.81 -13.00
CA LEU A 42 10.78 0.44 -12.33
C LEU A 42 10.51 0.22 -10.82
N SER A 43 9.81 -0.86 -10.45
CA SER A 43 9.59 -1.20 -9.04
C SER A 43 10.86 -1.66 -8.33
N ALA A 44 11.85 -2.18 -9.08
CA ALA A 44 13.16 -2.54 -8.54
C ALA A 44 14.09 -1.31 -8.33
N ILE A 45 13.85 -0.19 -9.00
CA ILE A 45 14.58 1.05 -8.76
C ILE A 45 13.97 1.80 -7.58
N LEU A 46 12.65 1.95 -7.58
CA LEU A 46 11.91 2.61 -6.51
C LEU A 46 10.57 1.88 -6.28
N PRO A 47 10.30 1.42 -5.04
CA PRO A 47 9.03 0.78 -4.71
C PRO A 47 7.85 1.65 -5.11
N GLY A 48 6.87 1.08 -5.82
CA GLY A 48 5.67 1.80 -6.26
C GLY A 48 5.75 2.39 -7.68
N LEU A 49 6.93 2.58 -8.28
CA LEU A 49 7.02 3.13 -9.65
C LEU A 49 6.39 2.20 -10.71
N GLY A 50 6.49 0.90 -10.54
CA GLY A 50 5.83 -0.06 -11.43
C GLY A 50 4.31 0.02 -11.32
N GLN A 51 3.77 0.25 -10.13
CA GLN A 51 2.35 0.46 -9.93
C GLN A 51 1.86 1.78 -10.58
N ILE A 52 2.67 2.85 -10.51
CA ILE A 52 2.40 4.11 -11.23
C ILE A 52 2.40 3.86 -12.74
N TYR A 53 3.39 3.14 -13.26
CA TYR A 53 3.47 2.77 -14.68
C TYR A 53 2.24 1.97 -15.14
N ASN A 54 1.74 1.08 -14.28
CA ASN A 54 0.53 0.28 -14.48
C ASN A 54 -0.77 1.05 -14.21
N LYS A 55 -0.72 2.36 -13.91
CA LYS A 55 -1.85 3.23 -13.54
C LYS A 55 -2.58 2.81 -12.25
N GLN A 56 -1.93 2.04 -11.39
CA GLN A 56 -2.46 1.61 -10.09
C GLN A 56 -2.09 2.59 -8.97
N TYR A 57 -2.38 3.86 -9.12
CA TYR A 57 -1.97 4.93 -8.19
C TYR A 57 -2.40 4.70 -6.75
N TRP A 58 -3.55 4.05 -6.53
CA TRP A 58 -4.08 3.78 -5.20
C TRP A 58 -3.22 2.81 -4.37
N LYS A 59 -2.42 1.94 -5.03
CA LYS A 59 -1.51 1.03 -4.35
C LYS A 59 -0.29 1.74 -3.77
N VAL A 60 0.12 2.86 -4.34
CA VAL A 60 1.32 3.58 -3.94
C VAL A 60 1.26 4.04 -2.47
N PRO A 61 0.18 4.70 -2.00
CA PRO A 61 0.03 5.06 -0.59
C PRO A 61 0.05 3.84 0.33
N VAL A 62 -0.52 2.70 -0.09
CA VAL A 62 -0.54 1.46 0.69
C VAL A 62 0.88 0.90 0.85
N ILE A 63 1.67 0.89 -0.23
CA ILE A 63 3.06 0.42 -0.22
C ILE A 63 3.91 1.27 0.73
N TYR A 64 3.84 2.59 0.61
CA TYR A 64 4.61 3.49 1.49
C TYR A 64 4.10 3.47 2.93
N GLY A 65 2.79 3.33 3.14
CA GLY A 65 2.20 3.11 4.46
C GLY A 65 2.76 1.86 5.14
N GLY A 66 2.89 0.76 4.39
CA GLY A 66 3.54 -0.47 4.87
C GLY A 66 5.00 -0.24 5.29
N TYR A 67 5.79 0.46 4.47
CA TYR A 67 7.18 0.79 4.83
C TYR A 67 7.27 1.68 6.07
N LEU A 68 6.37 2.65 6.23
CA LEU A 68 6.35 3.51 7.42
C LEU A 68 6.06 2.70 8.69
N VAL A 69 5.10 1.78 8.64
CA VAL A 69 4.77 0.91 9.78
C VAL A 69 5.96 0.02 10.12
N ILE A 70 6.54 -0.67 9.13
CA ILE A 70 7.70 -1.55 9.36
C ILE A 70 8.88 -0.75 9.92
N GLY A 71 9.18 0.42 9.33
CA GLY A 71 10.26 1.31 9.79
C GLY A 71 10.06 1.79 11.22
N HIS A 72 8.83 2.10 11.60
CA HIS A 72 8.49 2.45 12.99
C HIS A 72 8.82 1.30 13.96
N TYR A 73 8.40 0.08 13.62
CA TYR A 73 8.68 -1.08 14.47
C TYR A 73 10.17 -1.45 14.50
N ILE A 74 10.90 -1.31 13.40
CA ILE A 74 12.36 -1.49 13.38
C ILE A 74 13.02 -0.49 14.34
N LYS A 75 12.64 0.79 14.26
CA LYS A 75 13.17 1.84 15.14
C LYS A 75 12.86 1.54 16.61
N PHE A 76 11.64 1.14 16.92
CA PHE A 76 11.21 0.77 18.27
C PHE A 76 12.03 -0.40 18.83
N ASN A 77 12.11 -1.52 18.08
CA ASN A 77 12.87 -2.69 18.53
C ASN A 77 14.37 -2.38 18.67
N ASN A 78 14.92 -1.54 17.78
CA ASN A 78 16.31 -1.10 17.90
C ASN A 78 16.55 -0.20 19.13
N GLY A 79 15.60 0.64 19.49
CA GLY A 79 15.63 1.43 20.73
C GLY A 79 15.71 0.54 21.96
N MET A 80 14.76 -0.41 22.08
CA MET A 80 14.73 -1.38 23.16
C MET A 80 16.00 -2.24 23.23
N TYR A 81 16.49 -2.71 22.07
CA TYR A 81 17.77 -3.42 22.01
C TYR A 81 18.92 -2.60 22.60
N ASN A 82 19.03 -1.31 22.24
CA ASN A 82 20.09 -0.44 22.72
C ASN A 82 19.95 -0.16 24.23
N GLU A 83 18.75 0.01 24.75
CA GLU A 83 18.49 0.20 26.18
C GLU A 83 18.95 -1.01 26.99
N PHE A 84 18.54 -2.23 26.62
CA PHE A 84 18.97 -3.45 27.30
C PHE A 84 20.47 -3.73 27.14
N LYS A 85 21.04 -3.43 25.97
CA LYS A 85 22.48 -3.53 25.72
C LYS A 85 23.27 -2.60 26.64
N ASN A 86 22.86 -1.33 26.73
CA ASN A 86 23.53 -0.36 27.59
C ASN A 86 23.41 -0.76 29.06
N ALA A 87 22.23 -1.19 29.51
CA ALA A 87 22.03 -1.68 30.87
C ALA A 87 22.93 -2.90 31.19
N LEU A 88 23.08 -3.82 30.22
CA LEU A 88 23.98 -4.98 30.38
C LEU A 88 25.46 -4.54 30.51
N ILE A 89 25.89 -3.56 29.70
CA ILE A 89 27.24 -3.02 29.78
C ILE A 89 27.51 -2.41 31.18
N LEU A 90 26.58 -1.57 31.68
CA LEU A 90 26.67 -0.96 32.98
C LEU A 90 26.69 -1.99 34.12
N GLU A 91 25.97 -3.10 33.99
CA GLU A 91 25.96 -4.21 34.95
C GLU A 91 27.28 -4.98 34.95
N ILE A 92 27.99 -5.02 33.81
CA ILE A 92 29.28 -5.74 33.69
C ILE A 92 30.44 -4.86 34.13
N ASP A 93 30.38 -3.54 33.97
CA ASP A 93 31.46 -2.61 34.30
C ASP A 93 31.77 -2.56 35.81
N GLY A 94 30.82 -2.97 36.66
CA GLY A 94 31.02 -3.04 38.11
C GLY A 94 31.27 -1.69 38.80
N ILE A 95 30.98 -0.57 38.13
CA ILE A 95 31.20 0.78 38.68
C ILE A 95 29.94 1.17 39.46
N GLU A 96 30.03 1.20 40.78
CA GLU A 96 28.92 1.55 41.71
C GLU A 96 28.30 2.94 41.44
N SER A 97 28.98 3.84 40.77
CA SER A 97 28.47 5.17 40.44
C SER A 97 27.55 5.21 39.21
N THR A 98 27.47 4.15 38.43
CA THR A 98 26.62 4.05 37.23
C THR A 98 25.23 3.54 37.59
N ILE A 99 24.20 4.36 37.39
CA ILE A 99 22.80 4.00 37.67
C ILE A 99 22.31 3.09 36.51
N ASN A 100 22.12 1.81 36.80
CA ASN A 100 21.47 0.88 35.86
C ASN A 100 19.99 1.25 35.78
N PRO A 101 19.44 1.55 34.58
CA PRO A 101 18.01 1.83 34.40
C PRO A 101 17.09 0.64 34.73
N PHE A 102 17.63 -0.58 34.87
CA PHE A 102 16.89 -1.80 35.18
C PHE A 102 17.48 -2.54 36.41
N PRO A 103 17.47 -1.95 37.62
CA PRO A 103 18.17 -2.47 38.81
C PRO A 103 17.62 -3.82 39.28
N ASN A 104 16.39 -4.19 38.87
CA ASN A 104 15.75 -5.44 39.29
C ASN A 104 15.98 -6.59 38.30
N PHE A 105 16.73 -6.36 37.21
CA PHE A 105 17.01 -7.41 36.22
C PHE A 105 18.38 -8.01 36.47
N SER A 106 18.43 -9.34 36.56
CA SER A 106 19.71 -10.05 36.59
C SER A 106 20.42 -9.94 35.22
N LYS A 107 21.75 -10.05 35.21
CA LYS A 107 22.56 -10.08 33.99
C LYS A 107 22.00 -11.00 32.92
N SER A 108 21.61 -12.23 33.30
CA SER A 108 21.02 -13.20 32.35
C SER A 108 19.65 -12.78 31.82
N SER A 109 18.88 -11.98 32.58
CA SER A 109 17.61 -11.41 32.13
C SER A 109 17.81 -10.25 31.17
N LEU A 110 18.79 -9.38 31.40
CA LEU A 110 19.17 -8.31 30.49
C LEU A 110 19.64 -8.87 29.15
N GLU A 111 20.47 -9.91 29.18
CA GLU A 111 20.98 -10.59 27.97
C GLU A 111 19.85 -11.23 27.14
N ARG A 112 18.91 -11.95 27.80
CA ARG A 112 17.74 -12.53 27.11
C ARG A 112 16.85 -11.44 26.48
N ASN A 113 16.58 -10.34 27.17
CA ASN A 113 15.78 -9.25 26.63
C ASN A 113 16.48 -8.55 25.47
N MET A 114 17.79 -8.28 25.60
CA MET A 114 18.60 -7.73 24.50
C MET A 114 18.51 -8.60 23.25
N ASP A 115 18.69 -9.93 23.40
CA ASP A 115 18.61 -10.88 22.29
C ASP A 115 17.19 -10.98 21.70
N PHE A 116 16.15 -10.90 22.52
CA PHE A 116 14.76 -10.89 22.06
C PHE A 116 14.49 -9.69 21.14
N TRP A 117 14.85 -8.47 21.56
CA TRP A 117 14.64 -7.26 20.77
C TRP A 117 15.51 -7.24 19.51
N ARG A 118 16.74 -7.73 19.60
CA ARG A 118 17.62 -7.91 18.46
C ARG A 118 17.00 -8.82 17.41
N ARG A 119 16.52 -10.00 17.79
CA ARG A 119 15.86 -10.96 16.86
C ARG A 119 14.63 -10.34 16.20
N ASN A 120 13.79 -9.67 16.96
CA ASN A 120 12.60 -9.00 16.41
C ASN A 120 12.97 -7.93 15.39
N ARG A 121 13.98 -7.10 15.67
CA ARG A 121 14.49 -6.13 14.71
C ARG A 121 15.00 -6.80 13.44
N ASP A 122 15.83 -7.83 13.58
CA ASP A 122 16.45 -8.52 12.46
C ASP A 122 15.40 -9.24 11.59
N LEU A 123 14.37 -9.84 12.20
CA LEU A 123 13.22 -10.39 11.48
C LEU A 123 12.46 -9.32 10.68
N LEU A 124 12.24 -8.14 11.24
CA LEU A 124 11.58 -7.03 10.52
C LEU A 124 12.42 -6.53 9.34
N ILE A 125 13.75 -6.54 9.46
CA ILE A 125 14.66 -6.19 8.35
C ILE A 125 14.53 -7.22 7.22
N ILE A 126 14.52 -8.52 7.54
CA ILE A 126 14.29 -9.58 6.56
C ILE A 126 12.90 -9.43 5.92
N PHE A 127 11.87 -9.17 6.73
CA PHE A 127 10.51 -8.95 6.25
C PHE A 127 10.41 -7.75 5.30
N THR A 128 11.18 -6.68 5.54
CA THR A 128 11.27 -5.53 4.62
C THR A 128 11.79 -5.96 3.25
N GLY A 129 12.79 -6.82 3.21
CA GLY A 129 13.32 -7.38 1.95
C GLY A 129 12.28 -8.21 1.20
N VAL A 130 11.54 -9.07 1.91
CA VAL A 130 10.44 -9.87 1.33
C VAL A 130 9.33 -8.95 0.80
N TYR A 131 8.93 -7.95 1.58
CA TYR A 131 7.92 -6.97 1.18
C TYR A 131 8.33 -6.20 -0.09
N TYR A 132 9.61 -5.85 -0.20
CA TYR A 132 10.15 -5.23 -1.40
C TYR A 132 10.09 -6.16 -2.63
N LEU A 133 10.46 -7.42 -2.48
CA LEU A 133 10.36 -8.40 -3.57
C LEU A 133 8.91 -8.61 -4.01
N LEU A 134 7.97 -8.72 -3.06
CA LEU A 134 6.55 -8.85 -3.36
C LEU A 134 6.02 -7.64 -4.15
N ASN A 135 6.48 -6.43 -3.85
CA ASN A 135 6.11 -5.24 -4.60
C ASN A 135 6.57 -5.31 -6.07
N ILE A 136 7.78 -5.82 -6.34
CA ILE A 136 8.30 -6.03 -7.71
C ILE A 136 7.46 -7.08 -8.44
N VAL A 137 7.16 -8.19 -7.78
CA VAL A 137 6.34 -9.28 -8.35
C VAL A 137 4.92 -8.79 -8.66
N ASP A 138 4.28 -8.04 -7.75
CA ASP A 138 2.95 -7.46 -7.97
C ASP A 138 2.91 -6.57 -9.23
N ALA A 139 3.92 -5.69 -9.39
CA ALA A 139 4.02 -4.82 -10.56
C ALA A 139 4.16 -5.63 -11.87
N HIS A 140 4.94 -6.71 -11.84
CA HIS A 140 5.15 -7.60 -12.98
C HIS A 140 3.89 -8.37 -13.35
N VAL A 141 3.27 -9.03 -12.37
CA VAL A 141 2.06 -9.84 -12.55
C VAL A 141 0.91 -8.98 -13.08
N PHE A 142 0.71 -7.79 -12.49
CA PHE A 142 -0.36 -6.91 -12.94
C PHE A 142 -0.16 -6.44 -14.39
N ALA A 143 1.08 -6.12 -14.78
CA ALA A 143 1.39 -5.73 -16.15
C ALA A 143 1.10 -6.88 -17.14
N HIS A 144 1.38 -8.14 -16.76
CA HIS A 144 0.99 -9.32 -17.56
C HIS A 144 -0.51 -9.49 -17.66
N LEU A 145 -1.24 -9.40 -16.54
CA LEU A 145 -2.70 -9.53 -16.53
C LEU A 145 -3.37 -8.44 -17.38
N ASN A 146 -2.83 -7.23 -17.38
CA ASN A 146 -3.34 -6.13 -18.19
C ASN A 146 -3.15 -6.37 -19.70
N GLU A 147 -2.17 -7.22 -20.07
CA GLU A 147 -1.96 -7.65 -21.46
C GLU A 147 -3.05 -8.63 -21.94
N PHE A 148 -3.57 -9.48 -21.04
CA PHE A 148 -4.58 -10.49 -21.37
C PHE A 148 -6.03 -9.98 -21.33
N ASN A 149 -6.31 -8.87 -20.66
CA ASN A 149 -7.66 -8.34 -20.50
C ASN A 149 -8.22 -7.62 -21.74
N LEU A 150 -7.54 -7.70 -22.87
CA LEU A 150 -7.96 -7.04 -24.10
C LEU A 150 -8.74 -8.00 -25.00
N ASN A 151 -9.76 -8.65 -24.49
CA ASN A 151 -10.82 -9.16 -25.37
C ASN A 151 -11.73 -7.96 -25.70
N GLU A 152 -11.36 -7.23 -26.75
CA GLU A 152 -12.01 -5.97 -27.20
C GLU A 152 -13.48 -6.18 -27.61
N ASN A 153 -13.95 -7.42 -27.65
CA ASN A 153 -15.28 -7.78 -28.14
C ASN A 153 -16.33 -7.91 -27.03
N LEU A 154 -15.94 -7.96 -25.75
CA LEU A 154 -16.90 -8.07 -24.65
C LEU A 154 -17.27 -6.70 -24.11
N THR A 155 -18.29 -6.08 -24.64
CA THR A 155 -18.81 -4.82 -24.12
C THR A 155 -20.18 -5.00 -23.49
N MET A 156 -20.32 -4.59 -22.24
CA MET A 156 -21.60 -4.49 -21.56
C MET A 156 -22.06 -3.03 -21.56
N LYS A 157 -23.18 -2.75 -22.23
CA LYS A 157 -23.82 -1.43 -22.19
C LYS A 157 -25.06 -1.52 -21.31
N ILE A 158 -25.12 -0.64 -20.32
CA ILE A 158 -26.29 -0.47 -19.45
C ILE A 158 -27.01 0.78 -19.94
N ASN A 159 -28.21 0.62 -20.46
CA ASN A 159 -29.03 1.74 -20.90
C ASN A 159 -30.35 1.78 -20.12
N PRO A 160 -30.82 2.96 -19.72
CA PRO A 160 -32.17 3.09 -19.22
C PRO A 160 -33.13 2.78 -20.37
N TYR A 161 -34.09 1.88 -20.12
CA TYR A 161 -35.11 1.49 -21.09
C TYR A 161 -36.41 2.20 -20.74
N LEU A 162 -36.92 2.97 -21.67
CA LEU A 162 -38.20 3.65 -21.55
C LEU A 162 -39.06 3.19 -22.73
N ASP A 163 -40.09 2.38 -22.48
CA ASP A 163 -41.03 1.96 -23.47
C ASP A 163 -42.42 2.51 -23.18
N LYS A 164 -43.10 3.01 -24.24
CA LYS A 164 -44.46 3.51 -24.17
C LYS A 164 -45.38 2.49 -24.85
N ILE A 165 -45.88 1.54 -24.09
CA ILE A 165 -46.95 0.65 -24.56
C ILE A 165 -48.26 1.29 -24.16
N GLN A 166 -48.99 1.75 -25.17
CA GLN A 166 -50.31 2.43 -25.27
C GLN A 166 -50.98 3.01 -24.00
N ILE A 167 -50.75 2.55 -22.80
CA ILE A 167 -51.44 3.02 -21.57
C ILE A 167 -50.50 3.09 -20.34
N LYS A 168 -49.28 2.56 -20.42
CA LYS A 168 -48.36 2.49 -19.25
C LYS A 168 -46.93 2.80 -19.62
N ASN A 169 -46.33 3.75 -18.92
CA ASN A 169 -44.88 3.99 -19.02
C ASN A 169 -44.14 2.89 -18.25
N ILE A 170 -43.37 2.07 -18.93
CA ILE A 170 -42.51 1.08 -18.32
C ILE A 170 -41.11 1.62 -18.28
N VAL A 171 -40.55 1.74 -17.05
CA VAL A 171 -39.16 2.14 -16.80
C VAL A 171 -38.39 0.88 -16.43
N GLY A 172 -37.31 0.62 -17.15
CA GLY A 172 -36.46 -0.54 -16.91
C GLY A 172 -34.98 -0.23 -17.18
N ILE A 173 -34.15 -1.21 -16.90
CA ILE A 173 -32.72 -1.18 -17.23
C ILE A 173 -32.43 -2.28 -18.22
N SER A 174 -31.92 -1.94 -19.41
CA SER A 174 -31.50 -2.93 -20.41
C SER A 174 -29.99 -3.18 -20.31
N PHE A 175 -29.62 -4.46 -20.28
CA PHE A 175 -28.24 -4.92 -20.35
C PHE A 175 -27.97 -5.49 -21.73
N LYS A 176 -27.11 -4.82 -22.52
CA LYS A 176 -26.74 -5.32 -23.85
C LYS A 176 -25.31 -5.86 -23.76
N PHE A 177 -25.18 -7.17 -24.01
CA PHE A 177 -23.90 -7.86 -24.13
C PHE A 177 -23.56 -8.04 -25.60
N ASN A 178 -22.42 -7.53 -26.05
CA ASN A 178 -21.87 -7.85 -27.36
C ASN A 178 -20.68 -8.80 -27.13
N PHE A 179 -20.72 -9.95 -27.80
CA PHE A 179 -19.69 -11.00 -27.76
C PHE A 179 -18.81 -10.89 -28.99
#